data_bab3b36a57aabe0c5e663015750b3c2b
#
_entry.id   bab3b36a57aabe0c5e663015750b3c2b
#
_cell.length_a   1.000
_cell.length_b   1.000
_cell.length_c   1.000
_cell.angle_alpha   90.00
_cell.angle_beta   90.00
_cell.angle_gamma   90.00
#
_symmetry.space_group_name_H-M   'P 1'
#
loop_
_entity.id
_entity.type
_entity.pdbx_description
1 polymer ?
#
loop_
_entity_poly.entity_id
_entity_poly.type
_entity_poly.pdbx_seq_one_letter_code
_entity_poly.pdbx_strand_id
1 'polypeptide(L)'
;SDFALGVLGAGAKFLDQYDEDNKTRLIALGASDYMNEYTREVNFLERKNYQQGRDFSAVVQAQTQRRQAFGQELQRMVQDPTMTEDQIFDANKEFLQSTVNDIYESGLDSDLKEQLYQETLKENLQYQKMIGEGLKAAALDRYTGTARLLAAKTVTELAAVARTPEEQVEYVNTQFELIKQGAIQSGYAKNEEEANTAATNTLKGALDFWFKSIDPKAPDAANSLNQLRDIGENLFAAGQYELAGDIVQKVNDVQGKVLSSNDDMLVRDLTLDLHNYDVGAIDFTPEEISTKFVELQQSGLYSDATLNS
;
A
#
# COMPACT_ATOMS: atom_id res chain seq x y z
N SER A 1 7.89 24.86 -1.58
CA SER A 1 7.73 26.16 -2.30
C SER A 1 6.27 26.59 -2.38
N ASP A 2 5.33 25.67 -2.60
CA ASP A 2 3.89 25.99 -2.74
C ASP A 2 3.23 26.43 -1.43
N PHE A 3 3.77 25.96 -0.29
CA PHE A 3 3.27 26.30 1.04
C PHE A 3 3.63 27.75 1.43
N ALA A 4 4.86 28.18 1.16
CA ALA A 4 5.27 29.55 1.40
C ALA A 4 4.50 30.56 0.52
N LEU A 5 4.19 30.18 -0.73
CA LEU A 5 3.33 30.96 -1.62
C LEU A 5 1.88 30.96 -1.15
N GLY A 6 1.39 29.88 -0.52
CA GLY A 6 0.06 29.79 0.07
C GLY A 6 -0.13 30.72 1.27
N VAL A 7 0.84 30.82 2.16
CA VAL A 7 0.81 31.71 3.33
C VAL A 7 0.94 33.19 2.91
N LEU A 8 1.79 33.47 1.92
CA LEU A 8 1.89 34.80 1.33
C LEU A 8 0.61 35.17 0.55
N GLY A 9 0.00 34.18 -0.12
CA GLY A 9 -1.30 34.35 -0.80
C GLY A 9 -2.48 34.50 0.15
N ALA A 10 -2.47 33.86 1.32
CA ALA A 10 -3.48 34.05 2.36
C ALA A 10 -3.37 35.44 3.00
N GLY A 11 -2.14 35.89 3.28
CA GLY A 11 -1.88 37.25 3.74
C GLY A 11 -2.34 38.32 2.73
N ALA A 12 -2.04 38.09 1.44
CA ALA A 12 -2.50 39.02 0.37
C ALA A 12 -4.02 39.00 0.18
N LYS A 13 -4.68 37.81 0.22
CA LYS A 13 -6.15 37.71 0.14
C LYS A 13 -6.86 38.31 1.33
N PHE A 14 -6.25 38.28 2.52
CA PHE A 14 -6.79 38.95 3.69
C PHE A 14 -6.78 40.47 3.52
N LEU A 15 -5.71 41.02 2.98
CA LEU A 15 -5.57 42.45 2.72
C LEU A 15 -6.54 42.92 1.63
N ASP A 16 -6.93 42.07 0.68
CA ASP A 16 -7.94 42.34 -0.34
C ASP A 16 -9.40 42.29 0.18
N GLN A 17 -9.64 41.61 1.32
CA GLN A 17 -10.99 41.47 1.90
C GLN A 17 -11.37 42.57 2.91
N TYR A 18 -10.41 43.35 3.37
CA TYR A 18 -10.65 44.44 4.28
C TYR A 18 -10.80 45.76 3.53
N ASP A 19 -12.00 46.29 3.60
CA ASP A 19 -12.46 47.50 2.93
C ASP A 19 -11.65 48.74 3.36
N GLU A 20 -11.45 49.64 2.45
CA GLU A 20 -10.86 50.97 2.28
C GLU A 20 -10.50 51.84 3.52
N ASP A 21 -10.36 51.28 4.74
CA ASP A 21 -9.93 52.04 5.88
C ASP A 21 -8.39 52.29 5.83
N ASN A 22 -7.99 53.51 6.08
CA ASN A 22 -6.59 53.96 6.03
C ASN A 22 -5.65 53.11 6.94
N LYS A 23 -6.23 52.52 8.00
CA LYS A 23 -5.52 51.57 8.89
C LYS A 23 -5.07 50.34 8.11
N THR A 24 -5.95 49.70 7.38
CA THR A 24 -5.67 48.46 6.61
C THR A 24 -4.66 48.71 5.49
N ARG A 25 -4.80 49.86 4.80
CA ARG A 25 -3.83 50.28 3.77
C ARG A 25 -2.41 50.43 4.33
N LEU A 26 -2.27 51.02 5.53
CA LEU A 26 -0.98 51.24 6.16
C LEU A 26 -0.36 49.93 6.66
N ILE A 27 -1.16 48.99 7.18
CA ILE A 27 -0.74 47.66 7.55
C ILE A 27 -0.24 46.89 6.29
N ALA A 28 -1.02 46.94 5.20
CA ALA A 28 -0.62 46.33 3.93
C ALA A 28 0.69 46.91 3.39
N LEU A 29 0.83 48.23 3.46
CA LEU A 29 2.03 48.93 3.02
C LEU A 29 3.26 48.53 3.85
N GLY A 30 3.14 48.47 5.17
CA GLY A 30 4.21 48.04 6.07
C GLY A 30 4.62 46.58 5.84
N ALA A 31 3.64 45.71 5.62
CA ALA A 31 3.87 44.30 5.26
C ALA A 31 4.63 44.15 3.94
N SER A 32 4.19 44.86 2.91
CA SER A 32 4.84 44.87 1.59
C SER A 32 6.26 45.42 1.66
N ASP A 33 6.48 46.52 2.36
CA ASP A 33 7.78 47.15 2.49
C ASP A 33 8.74 46.27 3.29
N TYR A 34 8.26 45.51 4.29
CA TYR A 34 9.07 44.51 4.98
C TYR A 34 9.54 43.39 4.03
N MET A 35 8.63 42.85 3.26
CA MET A 35 8.94 41.77 2.31
C MET A 35 9.91 42.18 1.21
N ASN A 36 9.91 43.47 0.82
CA ASN A 36 10.81 44.05 -0.19
C ASN A 36 12.06 44.68 0.41
N GLU A 37 12.32 44.49 1.71
CA GLU A 37 13.45 45.07 2.43
C GLU A 37 13.50 46.61 2.33
N TYR A 38 12.35 47.25 2.11
CA TYR A 38 12.22 48.69 1.96
C TYR A 38 11.77 49.34 3.27
N THR A 39 12.30 50.52 3.56
CA THR A 39 11.90 51.35 4.72
C THR A 39 11.38 52.67 4.21
N ARG A 40 10.13 52.98 4.54
CA ARG A 40 9.45 54.22 4.15
C ARG A 40 9.35 55.17 5.33
N GLU A 41 9.54 56.44 5.06
CA GLU A 41 9.16 57.47 6.02
C GLU A 41 7.63 57.65 6.00
N VAL A 42 7.00 57.40 7.13
CA VAL A 42 5.56 57.64 7.37
C VAL A 42 5.40 58.67 8.44
N ASN A 43 4.32 59.45 8.37
CA ASN A 43 4.03 60.48 9.38
C ASN A 43 3.73 59.86 10.76
N PHE A 44 3.81 60.66 11.81
CA PHE A 44 3.70 60.18 13.18
C PHE A 44 2.38 59.44 13.46
N LEU A 45 1.24 59.93 12.88
CA LEU A 45 -0.09 59.34 13.10
C LEU A 45 -0.24 57.97 12.41
N GLU A 46 0.46 57.76 11.32
CA GLU A 46 0.38 56.55 10.50
C GLU A 46 1.41 55.48 10.96
N ARG A 47 2.44 55.89 11.70
CA ARG A 47 3.57 55.07 12.10
C ARG A 47 3.15 53.77 12.79
N LYS A 48 2.16 53.81 13.68
CA LYS A 48 1.71 52.64 14.44
C LYS A 48 1.20 51.54 13.50
N ASN A 49 0.26 51.89 12.59
CA ASN A 49 -0.35 50.91 11.69
C ASN A 49 0.66 50.37 10.64
N TYR A 50 1.53 51.24 10.15
CA TYR A 50 2.61 50.82 9.27
C TYR A 50 3.57 49.84 9.98
N GLN A 51 3.95 50.10 11.22
CA GLN A 51 4.80 49.19 12.02
C GLN A 51 4.10 47.88 12.31
N GLN A 52 2.79 47.87 12.59
CA GLN A 52 1.99 46.65 12.74
C GLN A 52 2.08 45.74 11.48
N GLY A 53 2.08 46.31 10.29
CA GLY A 53 2.23 45.57 9.05
C GLY A 53 3.63 44.93 8.93
N ARG A 54 4.69 45.67 9.30
CA ARG A 54 6.06 45.13 9.31
C ARG A 54 6.21 43.99 10.33
N ASP A 55 5.70 44.21 11.55
CA ASP A 55 5.75 43.23 12.63
C ASP A 55 4.95 41.97 12.28
N PHE A 56 3.79 42.11 11.66
CA PHE A 56 3.00 40.99 11.15
C PHE A 56 3.79 40.15 10.14
N SER A 57 4.40 40.79 9.13
CA SER A 57 5.20 40.07 8.13
C SER A 57 6.43 39.41 8.76
N ALA A 58 7.08 40.02 9.74
CA ALA A 58 8.18 39.42 10.46
C ALA A 58 7.75 38.14 11.21
N VAL A 59 6.61 38.21 11.92
CA VAL A 59 6.03 37.05 12.62
C VAL A 59 5.67 35.93 11.62
N VAL A 60 4.98 36.26 10.52
CA VAL A 60 4.61 35.30 9.47
C VAL A 60 5.85 34.63 8.87
N GLN A 61 6.88 35.39 8.55
CA GLN A 61 8.12 34.85 8.02
C GLN A 61 8.81 33.88 9.00
N ALA A 62 8.94 34.29 10.27
CA ALA A 62 9.54 33.45 11.31
C ALA A 62 8.72 32.16 11.50
N GLN A 63 7.39 32.26 11.55
CA GLN A 63 6.53 31.09 11.67
C GLN A 63 6.64 30.17 10.44
N THR A 64 6.71 30.72 9.23
CA THR A 64 6.85 29.93 8.01
C THR A 64 8.15 29.09 8.04
N GLN A 65 9.26 29.68 8.43
CA GLN A 65 10.54 28.97 8.57
C GLN A 65 10.46 27.84 9.62
N ARG A 66 9.87 28.12 10.79
CA ARG A 66 9.68 27.11 11.85
C ARG A 66 8.77 25.98 11.41
N ARG A 67 7.70 26.27 10.69
CA ARG A 67 6.76 25.28 10.15
C ARG A 67 7.41 24.37 9.11
N GLN A 68 8.23 24.92 8.22
CA GLN A 68 8.99 24.12 7.27
C GLN A 68 9.96 23.17 7.97
N ALA A 69 10.70 23.66 8.97
CA ALA A 69 11.59 22.83 9.75
C ALA A 69 10.85 21.74 10.52
N PHE A 70 9.72 22.09 11.15
CA PHE A 70 8.90 21.12 11.88
C PHE A 70 8.25 20.10 10.95
N GLY A 71 7.75 20.50 9.77
CA GLY A 71 7.21 19.57 8.78
C GLY A 71 8.23 18.53 8.31
N GLN A 72 9.49 18.92 8.13
CA GLN A 72 10.59 17.99 7.83
C GLN A 72 10.88 17.05 9.01
N GLU A 73 10.85 17.57 10.22
CA GLU A 73 11.05 16.76 11.43
C GLU A 73 9.91 15.76 11.62
N LEU A 74 8.66 16.16 11.45
CA LEU A 74 7.52 15.25 11.49
C LEU A 74 7.62 14.11 10.47
N GLN A 75 8.08 14.39 9.24
CA GLN A 75 8.32 13.34 8.25
C GLN A 75 9.37 12.33 8.71
N ARG A 76 10.45 12.79 9.36
CA ARG A 76 11.47 11.90 9.93
C ARG A 76 10.91 11.07 11.07
N MET A 77 10.17 11.72 12.00
CA MET A 77 9.56 11.03 13.15
C MET A 77 8.59 9.94 12.71
N VAL A 78 7.76 10.20 11.71
CA VAL A 78 6.80 9.22 11.15
C VAL A 78 7.50 8.01 10.50
N GLN A 79 8.67 8.21 9.91
CA GLN A 79 9.47 7.14 9.29
C GLN A 79 10.33 6.38 10.29
N ASP A 80 10.57 6.94 11.46
CA ASP A 80 11.41 6.33 12.50
C ASP A 80 10.64 5.20 13.20
N PRO A 81 11.09 3.93 13.08
CA PRO A 81 10.41 2.79 13.70
C PRO A 81 10.48 2.77 15.22
N THR A 82 11.31 3.61 15.82
CA THR A 82 11.47 3.72 17.28
C THR A 82 10.52 4.74 17.91
N MET A 83 9.91 5.62 17.10
CA MET A 83 8.95 6.61 17.55
C MET A 83 7.54 6.02 17.65
N THR A 84 6.88 6.27 18.79
CA THR A 84 5.48 5.89 18.96
C THR A 84 4.53 6.96 18.40
N GLU A 85 3.30 6.55 18.09
CA GLU A 85 2.24 7.47 17.64
C GLU A 85 2.04 8.61 18.64
N ASP A 86 1.98 8.30 19.93
CA ASP A 86 1.81 9.28 21.02
C ASP A 86 2.95 10.31 21.03
N GLN A 87 4.20 9.87 20.90
CA GLN A 87 5.34 10.77 20.85
C GLN A 87 5.28 11.76 19.67
N ILE A 88 4.80 11.30 18.52
CA ILE A 88 4.66 12.15 17.33
C ILE A 88 3.51 13.16 17.50
N PHE A 89 2.38 12.73 18.06
CA PHE A 89 1.28 13.65 18.37
C PHE A 89 1.62 14.64 19.48
N ASP A 90 2.38 14.24 20.51
CA ASP A 90 2.85 15.13 21.57
C ASP A 90 3.81 16.18 21.01
N ALA A 91 4.74 15.82 20.14
CA ALA A 91 5.61 16.77 19.46
C ALA A 91 4.82 17.80 18.63
N ASN A 92 3.77 17.36 17.92
CA ASN A 92 2.89 18.27 17.19
C ASN A 92 2.11 19.20 18.12
N LYS A 93 1.65 18.72 19.26
CA LYS A 93 0.96 19.51 20.28
C LYS A 93 1.88 20.56 20.89
N GLU A 94 3.11 20.19 21.24
CA GLU A 94 4.12 21.11 21.77
C GLU A 94 4.48 22.20 20.75
N PHE A 95 4.64 21.83 19.48
CA PHE A 95 4.87 22.79 18.41
C PHE A 95 3.70 23.77 18.25
N LEU A 96 2.46 23.27 18.26
CA LEU A 96 1.27 24.12 18.22
C LEU A 96 1.24 25.11 19.39
N GLN A 97 1.45 24.60 20.61
CA GLN A 97 1.41 25.42 21.83
C GLN A 97 2.49 26.51 21.81
N SER A 98 3.72 26.16 21.40
CA SER A 98 4.81 27.12 21.26
C SER A 98 4.49 28.18 20.20
N THR A 99 3.94 27.79 19.06
CA THR A 99 3.56 28.72 17.99
C THR A 99 2.45 29.69 18.43
N VAL A 100 1.46 29.19 19.16
CA VAL A 100 0.36 30.00 19.73
C VAL A 100 0.92 31.00 20.77
N ASN A 101 1.82 30.57 21.64
CA ASN A 101 2.46 31.46 22.61
C ASN A 101 3.22 32.60 21.91
N ASP A 102 3.99 32.29 20.86
CA ASP A 102 4.73 33.31 20.11
C ASP A 102 3.79 34.35 19.46
N ILE A 103 2.60 33.91 18.97
CA ILE A 103 1.57 34.81 18.44
C ILE A 103 1.07 35.75 19.55
N TYR A 104 0.72 35.23 20.71
CA TYR A 104 0.18 36.03 21.81
C TYR A 104 1.22 36.96 22.44
N GLU A 105 2.49 36.56 22.48
CA GLU A 105 3.61 37.38 22.97
C GLU A 105 4.08 38.44 21.96
N SER A 106 3.66 38.31 20.68
CA SER A 106 4.01 39.28 19.65
C SER A 106 3.38 40.65 19.94
N GLY A 107 4.04 41.72 19.48
CA GLY A 107 3.55 43.10 19.60
C GLY A 107 2.34 43.44 18.69
N LEU A 108 1.67 42.47 18.09
CA LEU A 108 0.56 42.65 17.15
C LEU A 108 -0.75 43.04 17.86
N ASP A 109 -1.60 43.77 17.16
CA ASP A 109 -2.97 44.06 17.61
C ASP A 109 -3.78 42.72 17.69
N SER A 110 -4.86 42.74 18.53
CA SER A 110 -5.68 41.53 18.79
C SER A 110 -6.24 40.87 17.55
N ASP A 111 -6.68 41.66 16.57
CA ASP A 111 -7.29 41.19 15.32
C ASP A 111 -6.28 40.40 14.47
N LEU A 112 -5.03 40.87 14.38
CA LEU A 112 -3.95 40.19 13.67
C LEU A 112 -3.49 38.91 14.41
N LYS A 113 -3.48 38.96 15.76
CA LYS A 113 -3.20 37.75 16.57
C LYS A 113 -4.27 36.70 16.37
N GLU A 114 -5.54 37.04 16.42
CA GLU A 114 -6.66 36.13 16.23
C GLU A 114 -6.58 35.47 14.84
N GLN A 115 -6.29 36.25 13.80
CA GLN A 115 -6.12 35.69 12.46
C GLN A 115 -4.99 34.69 12.37
N LEU A 116 -3.79 35.02 12.89
CA LEU A 116 -2.66 34.08 12.89
C LEU A 116 -2.96 32.81 13.70
N TYR A 117 -3.70 32.96 14.80
CA TYR A 117 -4.17 31.83 15.59
C TYR A 117 -5.09 30.90 14.78
N GLN A 118 -6.10 31.46 14.09
CA GLN A 118 -7.01 30.66 13.27
C GLN A 118 -6.29 29.95 12.11
N GLU A 119 -5.33 30.60 11.47
CA GLU A 119 -4.49 29.97 10.45
C GLU A 119 -3.65 28.85 11.03
N THR A 120 -3.03 29.07 12.20
CA THR A 120 -2.24 28.05 12.90
C THR A 120 -3.06 26.81 13.25
N LEU A 121 -4.31 26.98 13.68
CA LEU A 121 -5.22 25.86 13.94
C LEU A 121 -5.54 25.06 12.67
N LYS A 122 -5.82 25.75 11.55
CA LYS A 122 -6.08 25.07 10.28
C LYS A 122 -4.89 24.25 9.81
N GLU A 123 -3.70 24.79 9.94
CA GLU A 123 -2.47 24.07 9.57
C GLU A 123 -2.19 22.91 10.50
N ASN A 124 -2.46 23.05 11.80
CA ASN A 124 -2.30 21.93 12.73
C ASN A 124 -3.21 20.75 12.35
N LEU A 125 -4.42 21.00 11.85
CA LEU A 125 -5.27 19.93 11.31
C LEU A 125 -4.63 19.23 10.09
N GLN A 126 -3.91 19.97 9.25
CA GLN A 126 -3.16 19.37 8.14
C GLN A 126 -1.99 18.51 8.63
N TYR A 127 -1.26 18.95 9.67
CA TYR A 127 -0.22 18.15 10.29
C TYR A 127 -0.78 16.86 10.92
N GLN A 128 -1.90 16.93 11.63
CA GLN A 128 -2.55 15.75 12.19
C GLN A 128 -2.94 14.74 11.09
N LYS A 129 -3.48 15.23 9.97
CA LYS A 129 -3.79 14.38 8.82
C LYS A 129 -2.52 13.76 8.22
N MET A 130 -1.48 14.56 8.02
CA MET A 130 -0.19 14.10 7.48
C MET A 130 0.45 13.04 8.39
N ILE A 131 0.40 13.23 9.72
CA ILE A 131 0.88 12.25 10.70
C ILE A 131 0.10 10.93 10.53
N GLY A 132 -1.24 10.99 10.52
CA GLY A 132 -2.09 9.81 10.39
C GLY A 132 -1.88 9.05 9.07
N GLU A 133 -1.76 9.75 7.95
CA GLU A 133 -1.48 9.15 6.64
C GLU A 133 -0.06 8.59 6.58
N GLY A 134 0.91 9.32 7.09
CA GLY A 134 2.31 8.91 7.12
C GLY A 134 2.56 7.67 8.00
N LEU A 135 1.93 7.61 9.18
CA LEU A 135 1.99 6.44 10.06
C LEU A 135 1.39 5.20 9.40
N LYS A 136 0.26 5.35 8.69
CA LYS A 136 -0.34 4.25 7.92
C LYS A 136 0.59 3.78 6.80
N ALA A 137 1.19 4.70 6.06
CA ALA A 137 2.13 4.36 4.99
C ALA A 137 3.36 3.65 5.53
N ALA A 138 3.97 4.15 6.61
CA ALA A 138 5.12 3.53 7.24
C ALA A 138 4.81 2.14 7.84
N ALA A 139 3.63 1.97 8.42
CA ALA A 139 3.16 0.68 8.92
C ALA A 139 2.95 -0.32 7.76
N LEU A 140 2.35 0.13 6.66
CA LEU A 140 2.17 -0.67 5.45
C LEU A 140 3.51 -1.11 4.86
N ASP A 141 4.48 -0.20 4.73
CA ASP A 141 5.80 -0.52 4.19
C ASP A 141 6.54 -1.55 5.06
N ARG A 142 6.51 -1.38 6.38
CA ARG A 142 7.09 -2.33 7.34
C ARG A 142 6.44 -3.71 7.24
N TYR A 143 5.11 -3.74 7.14
CA TYR A 143 4.35 -4.99 7.00
C TYR A 143 4.65 -5.67 5.66
N THR A 144 4.50 -4.95 4.54
CA THR A 144 4.58 -5.55 3.21
C THR A 144 5.95 -6.10 2.88
N GLY A 145 7.02 -5.46 3.36
CA GLY A 145 8.40 -5.94 3.15
C GLY A 145 8.61 -7.36 3.68
N THR A 146 8.20 -7.62 4.91
CA THR A 146 8.37 -8.92 5.57
C THR A 146 7.26 -9.91 5.16
N ALA A 147 6.01 -9.47 5.14
CA ALA A 147 4.86 -10.33 4.90
C ALA A 147 4.85 -10.92 3.47
N ARG A 148 5.17 -10.11 2.46
CA ARG A 148 5.26 -10.60 1.06
C ARG A 148 6.35 -11.63 0.88
N LEU A 149 7.52 -11.44 1.49
CA LEU A 149 8.60 -12.40 1.43
C LEU A 149 8.21 -13.72 2.09
N LEU A 150 7.59 -13.64 3.28
CA LEU A 150 7.14 -14.80 4.03
C LEU A 150 6.03 -15.57 3.27
N ALA A 151 5.06 -14.86 2.70
CA ALA A 151 3.97 -15.45 1.92
C ALA A 151 4.49 -16.10 0.63
N ALA A 152 5.39 -15.45 -0.10
CA ALA A 152 6.00 -16.02 -1.30
C ALA A 152 6.78 -17.30 -0.97
N LYS A 153 7.57 -17.30 0.12
CA LYS A 153 8.26 -18.47 0.63
C LYS A 153 7.28 -19.59 0.98
N THR A 154 6.20 -19.26 1.68
CA THR A 154 5.15 -20.23 2.09
C THR A 154 4.59 -20.95 0.87
N VAL A 155 4.16 -20.20 -0.14
CA VAL A 155 3.55 -20.77 -1.36
C VAL A 155 4.57 -21.63 -2.12
N THR A 156 5.81 -21.18 -2.26
CA THR A 156 6.88 -21.94 -2.94
C THR A 156 7.18 -23.24 -2.20
N GLU A 157 7.26 -23.22 -0.88
CA GLU A 157 7.54 -24.41 -0.07
C GLU A 157 6.35 -25.38 0.00
N LEU A 158 5.10 -24.89 -0.09
CA LEU A 158 3.93 -25.75 -0.21
C LEU A 158 3.99 -26.64 -1.45
N ALA A 159 4.46 -26.10 -2.57
CA ALA A 159 4.56 -26.82 -3.83
C ALA A 159 5.82 -27.69 -3.93
N ALA A 160 6.91 -27.33 -3.24
CA ALA A 160 8.22 -27.98 -3.40
C ALA A 160 8.53 -29.05 -2.36
N VAL A 161 7.91 -29.02 -1.18
CA VAL A 161 8.24 -29.89 -0.06
C VAL A 161 7.11 -30.89 0.18
N ALA A 162 7.40 -32.18 0.07
CA ALA A 162 6.45 -33.24 0.41
C ALA A 162 6.17 -33.22 1.93
N ARG A 163 4.89 -33.13 2.29
CA ARG A 163 4.38 -33.13 3.66
C ARG A 163 3.15 -34.01 3.76
N THR A 164 2.90 -34.57 4.95
CA THR A 164 1.59 -35.17 5.22
C THR A 164 0.48 -34.08 5.24
N PRO A 165 -0.79 -34.44 5.09
CA PRO A 165 -1.90 -33.51 5.22
C PRO A 165 -1.85 -32.67 6.50
N GLU A 166 -1.55 -33.29 7.62
CA GLU A 166 -1.45 -32.64 8.94
C GLU A 166 -0.27 -31.66 8.97
N GLU A 167 0.88 -32.05 8.46
CA GLU A 167 2.08 -31.19 8.37
C GLU A 167 1.87 -30.00 7.44
N GLN A 168 1.10 -30.16 6.38
CA GLN A 168 0.74 -29.06 5.47
C GLN A 168 -0.13 -28.03 6.17
N VAL A 169 -1.15 -28.48 6.89
CA VAL A 169 -2.07 -27.60 7.65
C VAL A 169 -1.32 -26.87 8.76
N GLU A 170 -0.47 -27.58 9.53
CA GLU A 170 0.33 -26.98 10.60
C GLU A 170 1.30 -25.93 10.04
N TYR A 171 1.94 -26.22 8.91
CA TYR A 171 2.85 -25.30 8.24
C TYR A 171 2.12 -24.00 7.80
N VAL A 172 0.97 -24.13 7.12
CA VAL A 172 0.18 -22.97 6.69
C VAL A 172 -0.27 -22.14 7.88
N ASN A 173 -0.79 -22.79 8.93
CA ASN A 173 -1.23 -22.10 10.13
C ASN A 173 -0.07 -21.36 10.82
N THR A 174 1.09 -21.96 10.90
CA THR A 174 2.30 -21.32 11.46
C THR A 174 2.70 -20.08 10.66
N GLN A 175 2.72 -20.18 9.33
CA GLN A 175 3.07 -19.05 8.49
C GLN A 175 1.99 -17.94 8.52
N PHE A 176 0.71 -18.32 8.56
CA PHE A 176 -0.40 -17.40 8.71
C PHE A 176 -0.27 -16.60 10.01
N GLU A 177 -0.01 -17.27 11.13
CA GLU A 177 0.17 -16.59 12.43
C GLU A 177 1.40 -15.67 12.44
N LEU A 178 2.49 -16.04 11.79
CA LEU A 178 3.67 -15.16 11.66
C LEU A 178 3.35 -13.90 10.84
N ILE A 179 2.61 -14.03 9.74
CA ILE A 179 2.17 -12.88 8.91
C ILE A 179 1.20 -12.00 9.71
N LYS A 180 0.25 -12.61 10.44
CA LYS A 180 -0.70 -11.93 11.31
C LYS A 180 0.00 -11.13 12.41
N GLN A 181 0.94 -11.75 13.12
CA GLN A 181 1.74 -11.08 14.13
C GLN A 181 2.56 -9.93 13.54
N GLY A 182 3.12 -10.10 12.36
CA GLY A 182 3.83 -9.05 11.62
C GLY A 182 2.92 -7.85 11.33
N ALA A 183 1.65 -8.07 11.00
CA ALA A 183 0.68 -6.99 10.79
C ALA A 183 0.41 -6.18 12.07
N ILE A 184 0.29 -6.84 13.21
CA ILE A 184 0.11 -6.18 14.52
C ILE A 184 1.37 -5.44 14.93
N GLN A 185 2.53 -6.09 14.88
CA GLN A 185 3.81 -5.51 15.33
C GLN A 185 4.25 -4.31 14.49
N SER A 186 3.92 -4.30 13.20
CA SER A 186 4.19 -3.16 12.32
C SER A 186 3.26 -1.97 12.57
N GLY A 187 2.15 -2.16 13.29
CA GLY A 187 1.06 -1.20 13.45
C GLY A 187 0.13 -1.10 12.22
N TYR A 188 0.27 -2.01 11.25
CA TYR A 188 -0.60 -2.05 10.06
C TYR A 188 -2.03 -2.49 10.43
N ALA A 189 -2.16 -3.50 11.29
CA ALA A 189 -3.42 -3.95 11.87
C ALA A 189 -3.54 -3.47 13.32
N LYS A 190 -4.70 -2.94 13.67
CA LYS A 190 -5.00 -2.41 15.02
C LYS A 190 -5.59 -3.45 15.96
N ASN A 191 -6.12 -4.51 15.40
CA ASN A 191 -6.78 -5.59 16.11
C ASN A 191 -6.60 -6.92 15.37
N GLU A 192 -7.04 -7.99 16.01
CA GLU A 192 -6.88 -9.35 15.50
C GLU A 192 -7.67 -9.60 14.19
N GLU A 193 -8.84 -9.00 14.05
CA GLU A 193 -9.68 -9.13 12.84
C GLU A 193 -8.99 -8.50 11.61
N GLU A 194 -8.47 -7.28 11.77
CA GLU A 194 -7.69 -6.61 10.73
C GLU A 194 -6.42 -7.40 10.38
N ALA A 195 -5.75 -7.97 11.38
CA ALA A 195 -4.55 -8.79 11.19
C ALA A 195 -4.85 -10.09 10.45
N ASN A 196 -5.95 -10.77 10.76
CA ASN A 196 -6.43 -11.94 10.03
C ASN A 196 -6.71 -11.61 8.56
N THR A 197 -7.42 -10.51 8.31
CA THR A 197 -7.71 -10.02 6.96
C THR A 197 -6.42 -9.70 6.18
N ALA A 198 -5.47 -9.04 6.82
CA ALA A 198 -4.17 -8.71 6.23
C ALA A 198 -3.38 -9.97 5.86
N ALA A 199 -3.31 -10.96 6.76
CA ALA A 199 -2.61 -12.23 6.52
C ALA A 199 -3.26 -13.03 5.38
N THR A 200 -4.59 -13.14 5.39
CA THR A 200 -5.35 -13.80 4.32
C THR A 200 -5.08 -13.16 2.96
N ASN A 201 -5.19 -11.84 2.86
CA ASN A 201 -4.97 -11.12 1.61
C ASN A 201 -3.51 -11.24 1.12
N THR A 202 -2.55 -11.27 2.04
CA THR A 202 -1.14 -11.42 1.69
C THR A 202 -0.84 -12.82 1.12
N LEU A 203 -1.38 -13.87 1.73
CA LEU A 203 -1.26 -15.24 1.21
C LEU A 203 -1.98 -15.43 -0.11
N LYS A 204 -3.20 -14.89 -0.25
CA LYS A 204 -3.94 -14.89 -1.52
C LYS A 204 -3.16 -14.20 -2.63
N GLY A 205 -2.56 -13.04 -2.35
CA GLY A 205 -1.71 -12.32 -3.30
C GLY A 205 -0.48 -13.13 -3.75
N ALA A 206 0.15 -13.86 -2.83
CA ALA A 206 1.27 -14.74 -3.16
C ALA A 206 0.82 -15.95 -4.00
N LEU A 207 -0.31 -16.55 -3.68
CA LEU A 207 -0.93 -17.61 -4.48
C LEU A 207 -1.27 -17.12 -5.88
N ASP A 208 -1.89 -15.94 -6.02
CA ASP A 208 -2.19 -15.32 -7.32
C ASP A 208 -0.95 -15.17 -8.19
N PHE A 209 0.13 -14.67 -7.61
CA PHE A 209 1.40 -14.51 -8.30
C PHE A 209 1.96 -15.87 -8.75
N TRP A 210 1.93 -16.85 -7.86
CA TRP A 210 2.44 -18.19 -8.16
C TRP A 210 1.60 -18.87 -9.26
N PHE A 211 0.26 -18.84 -9.18
CA PHE A 211 -0.61 -19.41 -10.21
C PHE A 211 -0.42 -18.74 -11.59
N LYS A 212 -0.17 -17.44 -11.62
CA LYS A 212 0.15 -16.72 -12.87
C LYS A 212 1.50 -17.12 -13.47
N SER A 213 2.41 -17.63 -12.66
CA SER A 213 3.72 -18.10 -13.11
C SER A 213 3.72 -19.54 -13.64
N ILE A 214 2.64 -20.31 -13.44
CA ILE A 214 2.53 -21.66 -13.97
C ILE A 214 2.42 -21.57 -15.49
N ASP A 215 3.37 -22.20 -16.18
CA ASP A 215 3.24 -22.45 -17.62
C ASP A 215 2.29 -23.66 -17.85
N PRO A 216 1.11 -23.46 -18.43
CA PRO A 216 0.19 -24.58 -18.69
C PRO A 216 0.77 -25.66 -19.61
N LYS A 217 1.85 -25.36 -20.33
CA LYS A 217 2.54 -26.30 -21.24
C LYS A 217 3.69 -27.06 -20.57
N ALA A 218 4.02 -26.71 -19.33
CA ALA A 218 5.08 -27.41 -18.60
C ALA A 218 4.65 -28.87 -18.30
N PRO A 219 5.54 -29.85 -18.47
CA PRO A 219 5.21 -31.28 -18.27
C PRO A 219 4.73 -31.62 -16.85
N ASP A 220 5.14 -30.83 -15.86
CA ASP A 220 4.82 -31.01 -14.44
C ASP A 220 3.65 -30.14 -13.95
N ALA A 221 3.06 -29.30 -14.83
CA ALA A 221 2.00 -28.39 -14.45
C ALA A 221 0.78 -29.09 -13.84
N ALA A 222 0.34 -30.19 -14.45
CA ALA A 222 -0.80 -30.97 -13.96
C ALA A 222 -0.54 -31.56 -12.58
N ASN A 223 0.66 -32.09 -12.33
CA ASN A 223 1.03 -32.65 -11.03
C ASN A 223 1.08 -31.58 -9.95
N SER A 224 1.66 -30.42 -10.25
CA SER A 224 1.73 -29.30 -9.32
C SER A 224 0.33 -28.79 -8.95
N LEU A 225 -0.60 -28.74 -9.90
CA LEU A 225 -1.99 -28.34 -9.67
C LEU A 225 -2.76 -29.36 -8.81
N ASN A 226 -2.54 -30.68 -9.04
CA ASN A 226 -3.15 -31.71 -8.21
C ASN A 226 -2.66 -31.63 -6.76
N GLN A 227 -1.36 -31.45 -6.54
CA GLN A 227 -0.81 -31.25 -5.18
C GLN A 227 -1.44 -30.04 -4.48
N LEU A 228 -1.64 -28.93 -5.19
CA LEU A 228 -2.29 -27.75 -4.61
C LEU A 228 -3.78 -27.98 -4.34
N ARG A 229 -4.46 -28.76 -5.16
CA ARG A 229 -5.83 -29.17 -4.87
C ARG A 229 -5.92 -29.93 -3.57
N ASP A 230 -5.05 -30.93 -3.37
CA ASP A 230 -4.97 -31.72 -2.15
C ASP A 230 -4.69 -30.83 -0.93
N ILE A 231 -3.79 -29.85 -1.06
CA ILE A 231 -3.52 -28.85 -0.01
C ILE A 231 -4.78 -28.04 0.28
N GLY A 232 -5.49 -27.56 -0.73
CA GLY A 232 -6.77 -26.83 -0.58
C GLY A 232 -7.81 -27.66 0.17
N GLU A 233 -7.99 -28.92 -0.19
CA GLU A 233 -8.91 -29.84 0.46
C GLU A 233 -8.54 -30.10 1.93
N ASN A 234 -7.27 -30.27 2.24
CA ASN A 234 -6.76 -30.44 3.59
C ASN A 234 -6.99 -29.19 4.46
N LEU A 235 -6.74 -28.00 3.90
CA LEU A 235 -7.03 -26.73 4.59
C LEU A 235 -8.52 -26.53 4.82
N PHE A 236 -9.36 -26.93 3.87
CA PHE A 236 -10.81 -26.89 4.04
C PHE A 236 -11.28 -27.80 5.18
N ALA A 237 -10.76 -29.04 5.23
CA ALA A 237 -11.05 -29.98 6.29
C ALA A 237 -10.57 -29.46 7.69
N ALA A 238 -9.53 -28.63 7.72
CA ALA A 238 -9.01 -27.99 8.93
C ALA A 238 -9.74 -26.68 9.31
N GLY A 239 -10.78 -26.26 8.56
CA GLY A 239 -11.56 -25.07 8.85
C GLY A 239 -11.01 -23.76 8.26
N GLN A 240 -9.97 -23.80 7.44
CA GLN A 240 -9.38 -22.66 6.73
C GLN A 240 -10.13 -22.37 5.42
N TYR A 241 -11.44 -22.14 5.50
CA TYR A 241 -12.36 -22.13 4.35
C TYR A 241 -12.03 -21.08 3.29
N GLU A 242 -11.60 -19.89 3.71
CA GLU A 242 -11.37 -18.78 2.78
C GLU A 242 -10.12 -19.01 1.91
N LEU A 243 -9.01 -19.42 2.52
CA LEU A 243 -7.78 -19.74 1.81
C LEU A 243 -7.92 -21.01 0.96
N ALA A 244 -8.58 -22.04 1.51
CA ALA A 244 -8.86 -23.29 0.82
C ALA A 244 -9.73 -23.07 -0.43
N GLY A 245 -10.80 -22.29 -0.31
CA GLY A 245 -11.69 -21.95 -1.42
C GLY A 245 -10.97 -21.22 -2.55
N ASP A 246 -10.11 -20.28 -2.21
CA ASP A 246 -9.29 -19.53 -3.17
C ASP A 246 -8.31 -20.45 -3.91
N ILE A 247 -7.63 -21.37 -3.21
CA ILE A 247 -6.72 -22.35 -3.81
C ILE A 247 -7.49 -23.26 -4.79
N VAL A 248 -8.59 -23.86 -4.36
CA VAL A 248 -9.36 -24.80 -5.20
C VAL A 248 -9.91 -24.09 -6.44
N GLN A 249 -10.45 -22.88 -6.30
CA GLN A 249 -10.94 -22.12 -7.44
C GLN A 249 -9.83 -21.85 -8.46
N LYS A 250 -8.65 -21.37 -8.00
CA LYS A 250 -7.52 -21.09 -8.89
C LYS A 250 -6.96 -22.34 -9.56
N VAL A 251 -6.88 -23.45 -8.83
CA VAL A 251 -6.51 -24.74 -9.41
C VAL A 251 -7.44 -25.09 -10.57
N ASN A 252 -8.75 -24.99 -10.37
CA ASN A 252 -9.74 -25.29 -11.42
C ASN A 252 -9.57 -24.39 -12.63
N ASP A 253 -9.35 -23.08 -12.43
CA ASP A 253 -9.16 -22.10 -13.50
C ASP A 253 -7.91 -22.39 -14.35
N VAL A 254 -6.81 -22.81 -13.72
CA VAL A 254 -5.56 -23.11 -14.43
C VAL A 254 -5.59 -24.51 -15.02
N GLN A 255 -6.19 -25.47 -14.33
CA GLN A 255 -6.29 -26.86 -14.79
C GLN A 255 -7.05 -26.96 -16.13
N GLY A 256 -8.11 -26.17 -16.31
CA GLY A 256 -8.81 -26.10 -17.60
C GLY A 256 -7.88 -25.71 -18.75
N LYS A 257 -6.94 -24.79 -18.50
CA LYS A 257 -5.93 -24.37 -19.50
C LYS A 257 -4.85 -25.44 -19.74
N VAL A 258 -4.44 -26.13 -18.68
CA VAL A 258 -3.46 -27.25 -18.78
C VAL A 258 -4.05 -28.39 -19.58
N LEU A 259 -5.29 -28.79 -19.27
CA LEU A 259 -5.99 -29.86 -20.01
C LEU A 259 -6.15 -29.47 -21.48
N SER A 260 -6.58 -28.26 -21.78
CA SER A 260 -6.72 -27.79 -23.17
C SER A 260 -5.38 -27.80 -23.92
N SER A 261 -4.30 -27.40 -23.26
CA SER A 261 -2.94 -27.44 -23.87
C SER A 261 -2.47 -28.87 -24.11
N ASN A 262 -2.74 -29.78 -23.17
CA ASN A 262 -2.40 -31.20 -23.32
C ASN A 262 -3.22 -31.87 -24.43
N ASP A 263 -4.52 -31.54 -24.50
CA ASP A 263 -5.41 -32.01 -25.56
C ASP A 263 -4.92 -31.59 -26.95
N ASP A 264 -4.52 -30.31 -27.10
CA ASP A 264 -3.98 -29.80 -28.38
C ASP A 264 -2.68 -30.50 -28.78
N MET A 265 -1.78 -30.79 -27.80
CA MET A 265 -0.55 -31.54 -28.07
C MET A 265 -0.85 -33.00 -28.45
N LEU A 266 -1.76 -33.66 -27.71
CA LEU A 266 -2.15 -35.03 -27.98
C LEU A 266 -2.76 -35.18 -29.40
N VAL A 267 -3.71 -34.30 -29.77
CA VAL A 267 -4.30 -34.29 -31.10
C VAL A 267 -3.24 -34.12 -32.18
N ARG A 268 -2.32 -33.21 -31.98
CA ARG A 268 -1.18 -32.97 -32.91
C ARG A 268 -0.31 -34.22 -33.05
N ASP A 269 0.08 -34.83 -31.94
CA ASP A 269 0.98 -35.99 -31.93
C ASP A 269 0.30 -37.23 -32.53
N LEU A 270 -0.98 -37.47 -32.23
CA LEU A 270 -1.79 -38.52 -32.86
C LEU A 270 -1.94 -38.30 -34.36
N THR A 271 -2.15 -37.05 -34.81
CA THR A 271 -2.22 -36.71 -36.23
C THR A 271 -0.90 -37.01 -36.93
N LEU A 272 0.22 -36.72 -36.29
CA LEU A 272 1.53 -37.03 -36.82
C LEU A 272 1.81 -38.53 -36.86
N ASP A 273 1.44 -39.26 -35.80
CA ASP A 273 1.54 -40.75 -35.73
C ASP A 273 0.69 -41.41 -36.80
N LEU A 274 -0.56 -40.98 -37.02
CA LEU A 274 -1.43 -41.45 -38.12
C LEU A 274 -0.82 -41.18 -39.48
N HIS A 275 -0.25 -40.02 -39.70
CA HIS A 275 0.45 -39.68 -40.95
C HIS A 275 1.67 -40.64 -41.16
N ASN A 276 2.44 -40.86 -40.13
CA ASN A 276 3.62 -41.74 -40.17
C ASN A 276 3.21 -43.21 -40.41
N TYR A 277 2.05 -43.66 -39.86
CA TYR A 277 1.49 -44.96 -40.14
C TYR A 277 1.05 -45.09 -41.60
N ASP A 278 0.33 -44.10 -42.13
CA ASP A 278 -0.14 -44.06 -43.51
C ASP A 278 0.99 -44.13 -44.54
N VAL A 279 2.14 -43.53 -44.22
CA VAL A 279 3.35 -43.58 -45.07
C VAL A 279 4.26 -44.79 -44.75
N GLY A 280 3.83 -45.69 -43.84
CA GLY A 280 4.57 -46.92 -43.49
C GLY A 280 5.85 -46.67 -42.67
N ALA A 281 5.95 -45.57 -42.00
CA ALA A 281 7.09 -45.21 -41.15
C ALA A 281 7.05 -45.84 -39.74
N ILE A 282 5.82 -46.12 -39.24
CA ILE A 282 5.56 -46.81 -37.98
C ILE A 282 4.43 -47.83 -38.15
N ASP A 283 4.49 -48.88 -37.33
CA ASP A 283 3.51 -49.97 -37.31
C ASP A 283 2.93 -50.11 -35.91
N PHE A 284 1.61 -50.02 -35.73
CA PHE A 284 0.95 -50.18 -34.44
C PHE A 284 0.05 -51.43 -34.45
N THR A 285 0.20 -52.24 -33.42
CA THR A 285 -0.77 -53.32 -33.17
C THR A 285 -2.02 -52.82 -32.47
N PRO A 286 -3.21 -53.44 -32.65
CA PRO A 286 -4.41 -53.05 -31.91
C PRO A 286 -4.23 -53.08 -30.37
N GLU A 287 -3.43 -54.02 -29.88
CA GLU A 287 -3.08 -54.13 -28.44
C GLU A 287 -2.27 -52.94 -27.93
N GLU A 288 -1.31 -52.45 -28.70
CA GLU A 288 -0.51 -51.28 -28.35
C GLU A 288 -1.36 -50.01 -28.33
N ILE A 289 -2.27 -49.82 -29.28
CA ILE A 289 -3.20 -48.70 -29.31
C ILE A 289 -4.12 -48.76 -28.09
N SER A 290 -4.71 -49.93 -27.77
CA SER A 290 -5.59 -50.08 -26.62
C SER A 290 -4.87 -49.81 -25.30
N THR A 291 -3.62 -50.27 -25.13
CA THR A 291 -2.82 -50.04 -23.93
C THR A 291 -2.53 -48.56 -23.77
N LYS A 292 -2.10 -47.89 -24.86
CA LYS A 292 -1.79 -46.44 -24.83
C LYS A 292 -3.03 -45.61 -24.49
N PHE A 293 -4.21 -46.01 -24.99
CA PHE A 293 -5.46 -45.33 -24.68
C PHE A 293 -5.82 -45.46 -23.18
N VAL A 294 -5.69 -46.64 -22.60
CA VAL A 294 -5.95 -46.86 -21.17
C VAL A 294 -4.95 -46.06 -20.31
N GLU A 295 -3.68 -46.00 -20.68
CA GLU A 295 -2.68 -45.19 -20.01
C GLU A 295 -3.00 -43.68 -20.03
N LEU A 296 -3.43 -43.18 -21.20
CA LEU A 296 -3.84 -41.79 -21.36
C LEU A 296 -5.05 -41.45 -20.49
N GLN A 297 -6.06 -42.36 -20.46
CA GLN A 297 -7.26 -42.19 -19.65
C GLN A 297 -6.97 -42.22 -18.16
N GLN A 298 -6.03 -43.05 -17.70
CA GLN A 298 -5.63 -43.17 -16.31
C GLN A 298 -4.72 -42.02 -15.85
N SER A 299 -4.05 -41.34 -16.77
CA SER A 299 -3.14 -40.26 -16.45
C SER A 299 -3.83 -39.04 -15.86
N GLY A 300 -5.12 -38.81 -16.19
CA GLY A 300 -5.86 -37.60 -15.81
C GLY A 300 -5.32 -36.29 -16.40
N LEU A 301 -4.44 -36.39 -17.41
CA LEU A 301 -3.76 -35.24 -18.03
C LEU A 301 -4.52 -34.67 -19.23
N TYR A 302 -5.62 -35.32 -19.67
CA TYR A 302 -6.39 -34.97 -20.86
C TYR A 302 -7.87 -34.90 -20.54
N SER A 303 -8.63 -34.13 -21.32
CA SER A 303 -10.08 -34.05 -21.13
C SER A 303 -10.77 -35.33 -21.66
N ASP A 304 -11.88 -35.72 -21.01
CA ASP A 304 -12.71 -36.83 -21.47
C ASP A 304 -13.27 -36.60 -22.89
N ALA A 305 -13.49 -35.34 -23.27
CA ALA A 305 -13.93 -34.99 -24.60
C ALA A 305 -12.89 -35.34 -25.69
N THR A 306 -11.61 -35.05 -25.42
CA THR A 306 -10.51 -35.39 -26.35
C THR A 306 -10.23 -36.89 -26.39
N LEU A 307 -10.30 -37.60 -25.24
CA LEU A 307 -10.08 -39.03 -25.20
C LEU A 307 -11.19 -39.86 -25.88
N ASN A 308 -12.41 -39.30 -26.00
CA ASN A 308 -13.56 -39.97 -26.63
C ASN A 308 -13.82 -39.49 -28.06
N SER A 309 -13.06 -38.57 -28.62
CA SER A 309 -13.16 -38.08 -29.99
C SER A 309 -12.32 -38.89 -30.96
#